data_7f3dd0054c079862216ef678ea84b677
#
_entry.id   7f3dd0054c079862216ef678ea84b677
#
_cell.length_a   1.000
_cell.length_b   1.000
_cell.length_c   1.000
_cell.angle_alpha   90.00
_cell.angle_beta   90.00
_cell.angle_gamma   90.00
#
_symmetry.space_group_name_H-M   'P 1'
#
loop_
_entity.id
_entity.type
_entity.pdbx_description
1 polymer ?
#
loop_
_entity_poly.entity_id
_entity_poly.type
_entity_poly.pdbx_seq_one_letter_code
_entity_poly.pdbx_strand_id
1 'polypeptide(L)'
;DAEGALYENVAQTEPTDPAGGTLWVDGKVLKRWDGTSSMWISVPTVYTKISCTDIGKSFSEGDGVTLAGIAYTGDSETVKAEYAALNASKVIQKKGDNWIVVVGLVSRNAAQTGGLTVKREAPEMDYICQAQNRLWGCRYGVKDGKAVNEVYGCKLGDFKNWTCYAGLSTDSWAAQVGSDGAWTGAVNYQGYPTFFKENVLHRISVSGAGAHRVTDTPCRGVQKGSWRSLCVVNEVLYYKGRTEICAYDGSVPVAVSAELGDERYSEAVAGGYGRKYYISMKNSSGAYELLVYDAARGLWHKEDNAQAIMFAAADDDLFYIDAATNRLVAANGTQGTREGDVEWSVVSGIMGYEYPDHKYLSRFDLRLQMRGEANLYLQYDSSGQWHYAGRLLWKKGTTRSFAMPVIPRRCDHVQLKLSGKGEMRLFSIARILELGSDM
;
A
#
# COMPACT_ATOMS: atom_id res chain seq x y z
N ASP A 1 10.71 31.47 30.72
CA ASP A 1 11.78 30.60 30.19
C ASP A 1 11.32 29.13 30.18
N ALA A 2 12.14 28.24 29.68
CA ALA A 2 11.78 26.81 29.55
C ALA A 2 11.60 26.09 30.88
N GLU A 3 12.14 26.62 31.98
CA GLU A 3 12.00 26.08 33.34
C GLU A 3 10.75 26.60 34.06
N GLY A 4 9.99 27.50 33.40
CA GLY A 4 8.74 28.03 33.89
C GLY A 4 8.83 29.38 34.61
N ALA A 5 9.98 30.03 34.64
CA ALA A 5 10.07 31.43 35.09
C ALA A 5 9.33 32.35 34.12
N LEU A 6 8.48 33.20 34.66
CA LEU A 6 7.63 34.10 33.89
C LEU A 6 8.14 35.54 34.03
N TYR A 7 8.40 36.18 32.87
CA TYR A 7 8.70 37.60 32.77
C TYR A 7 7.45 38.31 32.27
N GLU A 8 6.82 39.14 33.10
CA GLU A 8 5.53 39.75 32.76
C GLU A 8 5.59 40.72 31.60
N ASN A 9 6.60 41.61 31.60
CA ASN A 9 6.80 42.58 30.53
C ASN A 9 8.29 42.79 30.29
N VAL A 10 8.65 42.92 29.03
CA VAL A 10 10.02 43.21 28.56
C VAL A 10 10.04 44.56 27.91
N ALA A 11 11.09 45.35 28.16
CA ALA A 11 11.23 46.68 27.57
C ALA A 11 11.26 46.61 26.02
N GLN A 12 10.48 47.44 25.36
CA GLN A 12 10.45 47.55 23.89
C GLN A 12 11.32 48.64 23.33
N THR A 13 11.76 49.56 24.20
CA THR A 13 12.76 50.57 23.90
C THR A 13 13.98 50.31 24.75
N GLU A 14 15.18 50.64 24.23
CA GLU A 14 16.41 50.43 24.98
C GLU A 14 16.38 51.20 26.30
N PRO A 15 16.52 50.52 27.47
CA PRO A 15 16.63 51.20 28.76
C PRO A 15 17.93 52.02 28.85
N THR A 16 17.81 53.23 29.36
CA THR A 16 18.96 54.18 29.47
C THR A 16 19.89 53.88 30.62
N ASP A 17 19.40 53.14 31.66
CA ASP A 17 20.21 52.77 32.84
C ASP A 17 19.79 51.34 33.27
N PRO A 18 20.19 50.29 32.50
CA PRO A 18 19.77 48.97 32.77
C PRO A 18 20.50 48.31 33.96
N ALA A 19 19.79 47.80 34.92
CA ALA A 19 20.35 46.93 35.94
C ALA A 19 20.74 45.57 35.37
N GLY A 20 21.67 44.87 36.02
CA GLY A 20 22.03 43.51 35.62
C GLY A 20 20.80 42.58 35.55
N GLY A 21 20.63 41.87 34.42
CA GLY A 21 19.49 41.02 34.13
C GLY A 21 18.28 41.70 33.48
N THR A 22 18.30 43.04 33.28
CA THR A 22 17.26 43.77 32.55
C THR A 22 17.09 43.18 31.14
N LEU A 23 15.83 42.97 30.72
CA LEU A 23 15.47 42.43 29.43
C LEU A 23 14.95 43.53 28.49
N TRP A 24 15.41 43.46 27.24
CA TRP A 24 14.99 44.37 26.18
C TRP A 24 14.84 43.63 24.85
N VAL A 25 13.81 43.97 24.08
CA VAL A 25 13.60 43.43 22.73
C VAL A 25 14.15 44.44 21.71
N ASP A 26 15.23 44.04 21.05
CA ASP A 26 15.81 44.78 19.93
C ASP A 26 15.32 44.15 18.62
N GLY A 27 14.29 44.78 18.01
CA GLY A 27 13.63 44.23 16.82
C GLY A 27 12.98 42.87 17.07
N LYS A 28 13.66 41.78 16.70
CA LYS A 28 13.18 40.41 16.88
C LYS A 28 14.04 39.59 17.86
N VAL A 29 14.98 40.23 18.52
CA VAL A 29 15.95 39.56 19.39
C VAL A 29 15.75 39.99 20.83
N LEU A 30 15.57 39.03 21.74
CA LEU A 30 15.60 39.33 23.17
C LEU A 30 17.06 39.51 23.60
N LYS A 31 17.35 40.61 24.27
CA LYS A 31 18.65 40.91 24.86
C LYS A 31 18.51 41.02 26.39
N ARG A 32 19.55 40.60 27.07
CA ARG A 32 19.70 40.72 28.52
C ARG A 32 20.92 41.59 28.82
N TRP A 33 20.78 42.54 29.72
CA TRP A 33 21.90 43.32 30.18
C TRP A 33 22.81 42.51 31.10
N ASP A 34 24.07 42.38 30.71
CA ASP A 34 25.09 41.83 31.56
C ASP A 34 25.76 42.95 32.36
N GLY A 35 25.43 43.03 33.64
CA GLY A 35 25.98 44.06 34.53
C GLY A 35 27.48 43.95 34.75
N THR A 36 28.07 42.79 34.49
CA THR A 36 29.53 42.58 34.62
C THR A 36 30.31 43.14 33.44
N SER A 37 29.83 42.88 32.24
CA SER A 37 30.46 43.41 31.01
C SER A 37 29.89 44.74 30.55
N SER A 38 28.82 45.23 31.20
CA SER A 38 28.09 46.44 30.79
C SER A 38 27.66 46.43 29.34
N MET A 39 27.19 45.28 28.85
CA MET A 39 26.78 45.05 27.45
C MET A 39 25.45 44.32 27.36
N TRP A 40 24.71 44.57 26.27
CA TRP A 40 23.56 43.78 25.89
C TRP A 40 24.00 42.47 25.27
N ILE A 41 23.61 41.33 25.86
CA ILE A 41 23.89 40.00 25.35
C ILE A 41 22.61 39.43 24.77
N SER A 42 22.66 38.91 23.51
CA SER A 42 21.54 38.26 22.87
C SER A 42 21.18 36.96 23.60
N VAL A 43 19.90 36.76 23.86
CA VAL A 43 19.37 35.51 24.38
C VAL A 43 19.10 34.58 23.21
N PRO A 44 19.85 33.48 23.02
CA PRO A 44 19.82 32.68 21.79
C PRO A 44 18.50 31.94 21.60
N THR A 45 17.78 31.58 22.68
CA THR A 45 16.50 30.89 22.60
C THR A 45 15.54 31.51 23.61
N VAL A 46 14.38 31.91 23.12
CA VAL A 46 13.30 32.51 23.94
C VAL A 46 12.09 31.61 23.91
N TYR A 47 11.46 31.46 25.04
CA TYR A 47 10.30 30.60 25.22
C TYR A 47 9.08 31.40 25.63
N THR A 48 7.92 31.00 25.14
CA THR A 48 6.62 31.56 25.55
C THR A 48 5.79 30.48 26.22
N LYS A 49 5.25 30.79 27.39
CA LYS A 49 4.29 29.97 28.11
C LYS A 49 2.88 30.35 27.69
N ILE A 50 2.13 29.39 27.18
CA ILE A 50 0.72 29.52 26.78
C ILE A 50 -0.11 28.78 27.80
N SER A 51 -0.97 29.52 28.55
CA SER A 51 -1.84 28.97 29.55
C SER A 51 -3.27 28.86 29.02
N CYS A 52 -3.85 27.66 29.09
CA CYS A 52 -5.23 27.36 28.74
C CYS A 52 -5.68 26.12 29.48
N THR A 53 -6.94 26.07 29.91
CA THR A 53 -7.50 24.93 30.65
C THR A 53 -7.29 23.64 29.85
N ASP A 54 -6.70 22.62 30.51
CA ASP A 54 -6.47 21.27 30.02
C ASP A 54 -5.60 21.13 28.78
N ILE A 55 -4.98 22.22 28.28
CA ILE A 55 -4.17 22.22 27.06
C ILE A 55 -3.04 21.18 27.12
N GLY A 56 -2.40 21.02 28.25
CA GLY A 56 -1.27 20.11 28.41
C GLY A 56 -1.66 18.66 28.64
N LYS A 57 -2.93 18.35 28.92
CA LYS A 57 -3.37 16.96 29.17
C LYS A 57 -3.33 16.09 27.93
N SER A 58 -3.57 16.69 26.75
CA SER A 58 -3.64 15.98 25.46
C SER A 58 -2.31 15.83 24.74
N PHE A 59 -1.23 16.42 25.25
CA PHE A 59 0.08 16.47 24.61
C PHE A 59 1.20 16.02 25.55
N SER A 60 2.36 15.72 24.99
CA SER A 60 3.60 15.38 25.70
C SER A 60 4.71 16.38 25.36
N GLU A 61 5.73 16.48 26.21
CA GLU A 61 6.95 17.20 25.88
C GLU A 61 7.60 16.56 24.64
N GLY A 62 8.08 17.39 23.72
CA GLY A 62 8.59 16.94 22.41
C GLY A 62 7.54 16.77 21.32
N ASP A 63 6.24 16.88 21.63
CA ASP A 63 5.21 16.82 20.59
C ASP A 63 5.27 18.04 19.67
N GLY A 64 5.20 17.80 18.37
CA GLY A 64 4.98 18.85 17.38
C GLY A 64 3.51 19.18 17.24
N VAL A 65 3.18 20.44 17.33
CA VAL A 65 1.82 20.97 17.25
C VAL A 65 1.76 22.21 16.38
N THR A 66 0.64 22.43 15.72
CA THR A 66 0.33 23.71 15.07
C THR A 66 -0.58 24.51 15.97
N LEU A 67 -0.13 25.72 16.27
CA LEU A 67 -0.89 26.71 17.02
C LEU A 67 -1.58 27.66 16.04
N ALA A 68 -2.84 27.99 16.30
CA ALA A 68 -3.58 29.00 15.56
C ALA A 68 -4.59 29.74 16.45
N GLY A 69 -5.02 30.92 16.02
CA GLY A 69 -5.98 31.74 16.71
C GLY A 69 -5.38 32.58 17.85
N ILE A 70 -4.05 32.69 17.93
CA ILE A 70 -3.38 33.54 18.90
C ILE A 70 -3.29 34.96 18.33
N ALA A 71 -3.79 35.95 19.07
CA ALA A 71 -3.78 37.33 18.66
C ALA A 71 -3.55 38.29 19.85
N TYR A 72 -2.96 39.40 19.59
CA TYR A 72 -2.81 40.51 20.55
C TYR A 72 -3.77 41.64 20.20
N THR A 73 -4.58 42.10 21.13
CA THR A 73 -5.62 43.10 20.93
C THR A 73 -5.19 44.52 21.31
N GLY A 74 -3.97 44.72 21.83
CA GLY A 74 -3.40 46.05 22.12
C GLY A 74 -2.86 46.78 20.90
N ASP A 75 -2.39 48.04 21.07
CA ASP A 75 -2.04 48.94 19.98
C ASP A 75 -0.64 48.72 19.40
N SER A 76 0.23 47.94 20.09
CA SER A 76 1.62 47.76 19.64
C SER A 76 1.71 46.78 18.46
N GLU A 77 2.07 47.28 17.28
CA GLU A 77 2.27 46.46 16.08
C GLU A 77 3.40 45.42 16.25
N THR A 78 4.45 45.77 17.02
CA THR A 78 5.54 44.84 17.33
C THR A 78 5.02 43.64 18.13
N VAL A 79 4.22 43.89 19.18
CA VAL A 79 3.63 42.82 19.96
C VAL A 79 2.60 42.00 19.16
N LYS A 80 1.82 42.64 18.30
CA LYS A 80 0.94 41.94 17.35
C LYS A 80 1.70 40.96 16.47
N ALA A 81 2.85 41.37 15.93
CA ALA A 81 3.70 40.53 15.11
C ALA A 81 4.31 39.34 15.92
N GLU A 82 4.71 39.58 17.18
CA GLU A 82 5.20 38.51 18.06
C GLU A 82 4.12 37.45 18.33
N TYR A 83 2.88 37.88 18.62
CA TYR A 83 1.74 36.97 18.81
C TYR A 83 1.38 36.21 17.53
N ALA A 84 1.40 36.90 16.39
CA ALA A 84 1.15 36.27 15.09
C ALA A 84 2.20 35.20 14.77
N ALA A 85 3.46 35.40 15.15
CA ALA A 85 4.55 34.42 14.95
C ALA A 85 4.43 33.16 15.79
N LEU A 86 3.56 33.14 16.82
CA LEU A 86 3.23 31.91 17.55
C LEU A 86 2.27 31.01 16.75
N ASN A 87 1.48 31.56 15.81
CA ASN A 87 0.57 30.80 14.97
C ASN A 87 1.35 30.04 13.87
N ALA A 88 2.05 29.01 14.27
CA ALA A 88 2.90 28.19 13.43
C ALA A 88 3.07 26.80 14.03
N SER A 89 3.74 25.93 13.30
CA SER A 89 4.22 24.65 13.83
C SER A 89 5.28 24.89 14.90
N LYS A 90 5.08 24.32 16.07
CA LYS A 90 5.93 24.47 17.26
C LYS A 90 6.18 23.10 17.89
N VAL A 91 7.25 22.98 18.65
CA VAL A 91 7.52 21.81 19.51
C VAL A 91 7.26 22.21 20.96
N ILE A 92 6.52 21.38 21.69
CA ILE A 92 6.26 21.56 23.11
C ILE A 92 7.53 21.26 23.87
N GLN A 93 8.12 22.28 24.49
CA GLN A 93 9.37 22.15 25.25
C GLN A 93 9.13 21.68 26.69
N LYS A 94 8.11 22.22 27.34
CA LYS A 94 7.65 21.89 28.69
C LYS A 94 6.13 21.95 28.74
N LYS A 95 5.53 21.26 29.69
CA LYS A 95 4.07 21.28 29.89
C LYS A 95 3.69 21.10 31.37
N GLY A 96 2.51 21.59 31.69
CA GLY A 96 1.71 21.20 32.87
C GLY A 96 0.29 20.95 32.40
N ASP A 97 -0.64 20.61 33.28
CA ASP A 97 -2.02 20.29 32.87
C ASP A 97 -2.70 21.43 32.12
N ASN A 98 -2.44 22.68 32.53
CA ASN A 98 -3.10 23.88 32.02
C ASN A 98 -2.18 24.82 31.28
N TRP A 99 -1.01 24.36 30.83
CA TRP A 99 -0.07 25.19 30.08
C TRP A 99 0.90 24.36 29.27
N ILE A 100 1.42 24.98 28.19
CA ILE A 100 2.53 24.49 27.39
C ILE A 100 3.55 25.60 27.18
N VAL A 101 4.80 25.23 26.95
CA VAL A 101 5.90 26.14 26.62
C VAL A 101 6.40 25.81 25.23
N VAL A 102 6.51 26.82 24.38
CA VAL A 102 7.00 26.72 23.00
C VAL A 102 8.08 27.77 22.73
N VAL A 103 8.91 27.54 21.74
CA VAL A 103 9.89 28.53 21.29
C VAL A 103 9.17 29.68 20.59
N GLY A 104 9.41 30.88 21.06
CA GLY A 104 8.84 32.12 20.53
C GLY A 104 9.08 33.27 21.46
N LEU A 105 9.05 34.48 20.94
CA LEU A 105 9.20 35.74 21.69
C LEU A 105 7.83 36.39 21.84
N VAL A 106 7.46 36.69 23.07
CA VAL A 106 6.36 37.60 23.43
C VAL A 106 6.85 38.53 24.50
N SER A 107 6.97 39.81 24.16
CA SER A 107 7.51 40.84 25.06
C SER A 107 6.50 41.41 26.06
N ARG A 108 5.21 41.14 25.85
CA ARG A 108 4.11 41.54 26.75
C ARG A 108 3.13 40.42 26.96
N ASN A 109 2.78 40.18 28.23
CA ASN A 109 1.70 39.28 28.57
C ASN A 109 0.34 39.86 28.22
N ALA A 110 -0.54 39.07 27.68
CA ALA A 110 -1.92 39.39 27.44
C ALA A 110 -2.83 38.18 27.65
N ALA A 111 -3.99 38.42 28.20
CA ALA A 111 -5.07 37.46 28.23
C ALA A 111 -5.86 37.54 26.92
N GLN A 112 -6.18 36.41 26.38
CA GLN A 112 -7.03 36.28 25.19
C GLN A 112 -8.22 35.41 25.54
N THR A 113 -9.42 35.81 25.15
CA THR A 113 -10.66 35.06 25.39
C THR A 113 -11.01 34.30 24.14
N GLY A 114 -10.74 33.01 24.11
CA GLY A 114 -11.11 32.09 23.02
C GLY A 114 -10.17 32.13 21.81
N GLY A 115 -10.45 31.30 20.84
CA GLY A 115 -9.79 31.26 19.54
C GLY A 115 -8.53 30.38 19.44
N LEU A 116 -7.86 30.04 20.56
CA LEU A 116 -6.69 29.16 20.50
C LEU A 116 -7.08 27.76 20.04
N THR A 117 -6.40 27.31 19.00
CA THR A 117 -6.43 25.91 18.58
C THR A 117 -5.03 25.32 18.59
N VAL A 118 -4.94 24.10 19.08
CA VAL A 118 -3.69 23.31 19.12
C VAL A 118 -3.97 21.98 18.45
N LYS A 119 -3.28 21.70 17.34
CA LYS A 119 -3.49 20.46 16.57
C LYS A 119 -2.16 19.79 16.33
N ARG A 120 -2.15 18.45 16.41
CA ARG A 120 -1.08 17.65 15.83
C ARG A 120 -1.31 17.58 14.32
N GLU A 121 -0.28 17.77 13.53
CA GLU A 121 -0.33 17.65 12.07
C GLU A 121 0.23 16.30 11.64
N ALA A 122 -0.53 15.60 10.82
CA ALA A 122 -0.01 14.50 10.02
C ALA A 122 0.52 15.07 8.69
N PRO A 123 1.66 14.61 8.17
CA PRO A 123 2.10 14.98 6.83
C PRO A 123 1.09 14.48 5.79
N GLU A 124 0.98 15.19 4.68
CA GLU A 124 0.29 14.67 3.51
C GLU A 124 1.04 13.46 2.98
N MET A 125 0.32 12.36 2.71
CA MET A 125 0.92 11.11 2.29
C MET A 125 0.19 10.52 1.10
N ASP A 126 0.95 9.99 0.13
CA ASP A 126 0.40 9.32 -1.04
C ASP A 126 -0.03 7.89 -0.69
N TYR A 127 0.79 7.20 0.11
CA TYR A 127 0.54 5.85 0.60
C TYR A 127 0.96 5.72 2.06
N ILE A 128 0.32 4.76 2.75
CA ILE A 128 0.55 4.49 4.17
C ILE A 128 0.57 2.98 4.42
N CYS A 129 1.41 2.53 5.33
CA CYS A 129 1.39 1.17 5.86
C CYS A 129 1.68 1.17 7.37
N GLN A 130 1.31 0.08 8.04
CA GLN A 130 1.57 -0.12 9.46
C GLN A 130 2.66 -1.18 9.61
N ALA A 131 3.73 -0.85 10.32
CA ALA A 131 4.80 -1.78 10.67
C ALA A 131 5.50 -1.31 11.95
N GLN A 132 6.06 -2.22 12.74
CA GLN A 132 6.91 -1.92 13.90
C GLN A 132 6.24 -0.98 14.93
N ASN A 133 4.93 -1.16 15.19
CA ASN A 133 4.11 -0.30 16.05
C ASN A 133 4.10 1.19 15.67
N ARG A 134 4.31 1.47 14.38
CA ARG A 134 4.24 2.80 13.77
C ARG A 134 3.36 2.78 12.54
N LEU A 135 2.82 3.92 12.20
CA LEU A 135 2.38 4.21 10.83
C LEU A 135 3.55 4.82 10.06
N TRP A 136 3.69 4.37 8.84
CA TRP A 136 4.68 4.83 7.89
C TRP A 136 3.98 5.36 6.65
N GLY A 137 4.49 6.44 6.09
CA GLY A 137 3.92 7.04 4.89
C GLY A 137 4.97 7.58 3.96
N CYS A 138 4.57 7.91 2.74
CA CYS A 138 5.46 8.50 1.74
C CYS A 138 4.76 9.62 0.98
N ARG A 139 5.52 10.58 0.48
CA ARG A 139 5.03 11.72 -0.31
C ARG A 139 5.96 12.02 -1.47
N TYR A 140 5.37 12.30 -2.63
CA TYR A 140 6.08 12.79 -3.81
C TYR A 140 5.31 13.97 -4.42
N GLY A 141 6.02 15.01 -4.83
CA GLY A 141 5.42 16.15 -5.51
C GLY A 141 6.00 17.49 -5.08
N VAL A 142 5.15 18.50 -4.95
CA VAL A 142 5.54 19.84 -4.51
C VAL A 142 4.74 20.22 -3.27
N LYS A 143 5.41 20.67 -2.22
CA LYS A 143 4.83 21.24 -1.02
C LYS A 143 5.44 22.61 -0.76
N ASP A 144 4.60 23.64 -0.60
CA ASP A 144 5.04 25.01 -0.34
C ASP A 144 6.11 25.51 -1.34
N GLY A 145 5.96 25.14 -2.63
CA GLY A 145 6.89 25.51 -3.70
C GLY A 145 8.20 24.74 -3.73
N LYS A 146 8.38 23.73 -2.84
CA LYS A 146 9.58 22.87 -2.78
C LYS A 146 9.26 21.46 -3.23
N ALA A 147 10.19 20.85 -3.96
CA ALA A 147 10.09 19.44 -4.32
C ALA A 147 10.19 18.56 -3.06
N VAL A 148 9.27 17.61 -2.94
CA VAL A 148 9.18 16.64 -1.85
C VAL A 148 9.28 15.24 -2.44
N ASN A 149 10.16 14.43 -1.88
CA ASN A 149 10.29 13.00 -2.16
C ASN A 149 10.75 12.32 -0.87
N GLU A 150 9.78 12.06 0.01
CA GLU A 150 10.04 11.76 1.41
C GLU A 150 9.29 10.53 1.88
N VAL A 151 9.84 9.91 2.92
CA VAL A 151 9.22 8.86 3.71
C VAL A 151 9.14 9.31 5.16
N TYR A 152 8.02 9.02 5.82
CA TYR A 152 7.72 9.44 7.18
C TYR A 152 7.40 8.24 8.07
N GLY A 153 7.78 8.32 9.35
CA GLY A 153 7.36 7.41 10.41
C GLY A 153 6.79 8.20 11.60
N CYS A 154 5.62 7.83 12.09
CA CYS A 154 5.07 8.45 13.31
C CYS A 154 5.90 8.06 14.54
N LYS A 155 5.69 8.75 15.68
CA LYS A 155 6.26 8.36 16.96
C LYS A 155 5.84 6.94 17.34
N LEU A 156 6.72 6.17 17.92
CA LEU A 156 6.46 4.79 18.32
C LEU A 156 5.26 4.73 19.29
N GLY A 157 4.25 3.95 18.92
CA GLY A 157 3.03 3.79 19.70
C GLY A 157 2.07 5.00 19.68
N ASP A 158 2.41 6.10 18.99
CA ASP A 158 1.54 7.28 18.85
C ASP A 158 1.37 7.68 17.38
N PHE A 159 0.40 7.08 16.71
CA PHE A 159 0.11 7.32 15.30
C PHE A 159 -0.37 8.74 14.96
N LYS A 160 -0.69 9.55 15.97
CA LYS A 160 -1.11 10.95 15.82
C LYS A 160 0.06 11.92 15.80
N ASN A 161 1.25 11.48 16.15
CA ASN A 161 2.43 12.32 16.30
C ASN A 161 3.48 12.02 15.24
N TRP A 162 3.67 12.95 14.33
CA TRP A 162 4.58 12.84 13.17
C TRP A 162 5.75 13.82 13.22
N THR A 163 5.81 14.67 14.25
CA THR A 163 6.75 15.80 14.32
C THR A 163 7.48 15.87 15.66
N CYS A 164 7.61 14.76 16.39
CA CYS A 164 8.41 14.66 17.59
C CYS A 164 9.86 14.34 17.24
N TYR A 165 10.80 15.24 17.51
CA TYR A 165 12.22 15.11 17.20
C TYR A 165 13.06 15.50 18.42
N ALA A 166 12.90 14.81 19.55
CA ALA A 166 13.63 15.05 20.81
C ALA A 166 15.00 14.33 20.84
N GLY A 167 15.31 13.52 19.84
CA GLY A 167 16.56 12.77 19.74
C GLY A 167 16.51 11.34 20.26
N LEU A 168 15.30 10.80 20.50
CA LEU A 168 15.09 9.44 20.97
C LEU A 168 14.78 8.48 19.81
N SER A 169 15.15 7.22 19.93
CA SER A 169 14.83 6.17 18.94
C SER A 169 13.31 5.93 18.79
N THR A 170 12.52 6.36 19.74
CA THR A 170 11.05 6.30 19.74
C THR A 170 10.39 7.47 19.00
N ASP A 171 11.13 8.51 18.66
CA ASP A 171 10.61 9.70 18.01
C ASP A 171 10.08 9.45 16.61
N SER A 172 9.36 10.44 16.08
CA SER A 172 9.00 10.52 14.67
C SER A 172 10.25 10.51 13.80
N TRP A 173 10.11 10.06 12.57
CA TRP A 173 11.22 9.98 11.64
C TRP A 173 10.80 10.44 10.25
N ALA A 174 11.71 11.09 9.56
CA ALA A 174 11.53 11.48 8.17
C ALA A 174 12.86 11.41 7.42
N ALA A 175 12.81 11.02 6.16
CA ALA A 175 13.98 11.02 5.28
C ALA A 175 13.59 11.36 3.85
N GLN A 176 14.46 12.11 3.17
CA GLN A 176 14.39 12.31 1.74
C GLN A 176 14.96 11.10 1.00
N VAL A 177 14.39 10.81 -0.16
CA VAL A 177 14.78 9.71 -1.04
C VAL A 177 15.26 10.26 -2.36
N GLY A 178 16.38 9.74 -2.86
CA GLY A 178 17.01 10.22 -4.10
C GLY A 178 16.46 9.61 -5.40
N SER A 179 15.59 8.60 -5.32
CA SER A 179 15.04 7.93 -6.51
C SER A 179 13.97 8.77 -7.20
N ASP A 180 13.92 8.73 -8.51
CA ASP A 180 12.95 9.46 -9.31
C ASP A 180 11.57 8.79 -9.33
N GLY A 181 10.55 9.59 -9.69
CA GLY A 181 9.18 9.15 -9.91
C GLY A 181 8.30 9.14 -8.68
N ALA A 182 7.01 9.09 -8.92
CA ALA A 182 5.98 9.06 -7.88
C ALA A 182 5.95 7.71 -7.16
N TRP A 183 5.51 7.72 -5.92
CA TRP A 183 5.21 6.49 -5.18
C TRP A 183 4.03 5.76 -5.82
N THR A 184 4.07 4.45 -5.79
CA THR A 184 3.05 3.59 -6.40
C THR A 184 2.45 2.57 -5.45
N GLY A 185 2.96 2.47 -4.22
CA GLY A 185 2.39 1.62 -3.19
C GLY A 185 3.23 1.56 -1.92
N ALA A 186 2.60 1.07 -0.85
CA ALA A 186 3.25 0.80 0.43
C ALA A 186 2.65 -0.45 1.07
N VAL A 187 3.47 -1.23 1.73
CA VAL A 187 3.06 -2.46 2.43
C VAL A 187 4.01 -2.77 3.59
N ASN A 188 3.50 -3.44 4.60
CA ASN A 188 4.34 -4.13 5.57
C ASN A 188 4.72 -5.49 5.01
N TYR A 189 5.99 -5.71 4.72
CA TYR A 189 6.49 -7.00 4.29
C TYR A 189 7.60 -7.51 5.20
N GLN A 190 7.41 -8.70 5.76
CA GLN A 190 8.32 -9.32 6.74
C GLN A 190 8.68 -8.41 7.94
N GLY A 191 7.71 -7.60 8.39
CA GLY A 191 7.90 -6.65 9.49
C GLY A 191 8.61 -5.36 9.12
N TYR A 192 8.91 -5.13 7.83
CA TYR A 192 9.55 -3.91 7.35
C TYR A 192 8.58 -3.05 6.53
N PRO A 193 8.51 -1.75 6.79
CA PRO A 193 7.85 -0.81 5.89
C PRO A 193 8.54 -0.86 4.53
N THR A 194 7.77 -1.16 3.50
CA THR A 194 8.27 -1.31 2.14
C THR A 194 7.45 -0.43 1.21
N PHE A 195 8.13 0.48 0.51
CA PHE A 195 7.54 1.47 -0.38
C PHE A 195 7.98 1.22 -1.81
N PHE A 196 7.05 1.38 -2.74
CA PHE A 196 7.30 1.12 -4.15
C PHE A 196 7.17 2.38 -4.99
N LYS A 197 8.03 2.46 -5.99
CA LYS A 197 7.86 3.21 -7.24
C LYS A 197 7.84 2.22 -8.39
N GLU A 198 7.62 2.65 -9.63
CA GLU A 198 7.54 1.69 -10.74
C GLU A 198 8.84 0.92 -11.02
N ASN A 199 10.00 1.47 -10.66
CA ASN A 199 11.31 0.91 -10.99
C ASN A 199 12.24 0.70 -9.79
N VAL A 200 11.76 0.92 -8.58
CA VAL A 200 12.56 0.78 -7.35
C VAL A 200 11.68 0.45 -6.16
N LEU A 201 12.24 -0.30 -5.25
CA LEU A 201 11.68 -0.64 -3.95
C LEU A 201 12.54 0.00 -2.85
N HIS A 202 11.89 0.61 -1.88
CA HIS A 202 12.52 1.19 -0.69
C HIS A 202 12.08 0.42 0.54
N ARG A 203 13.04 -0.12 1.26
CA ARG A 203 12.80 -0.84 2.52
C ARG A 203 13.38 -0.08 3.68
N ILE A 204 12.60 0.09 4.75
CA ILE A 204 13.08 0.73 5.96
C ILE A 204 13.44 -0.33 6.99
N SER A 205 14.67 -0.31 7.43
CA SER A 205 15.19 -1.19 8.48
C SER A 205 15.68 -0.36 9.67
N VAL A 206 15.76 -0.99 10.84
CA VAL A 206 16.36 -0.39 12.05
C VAL A 206 17.74 -0.96 12.21
N SER A 207 18.77 -0.09 12.34
CA SER A 207 20.12 -0.52 12.62
C SER A 207 20.27 -1.00 14.07
N GLY A 208 21.35 -1.72 14.38
CA GLY A 208 21.66 -2.13 15.75
C GLY A 208 21.79 -0.99 16.76
N ALA A 209 22.01 0.24 16.29
CA ALA A 209 22.01 1.45 17.11
C ALA A 209 20.63 2.13 17.25
N GLY A 210 19.55 1.50 16.76
CA GLY A 210 18.20 2.03 16.80
C GLY A 210 17.87 3.10 15.74
N ALA A 211 18.82 3.43 14.85
CA ALA A 211 18.61 4.37 13.76
C ALA A 211 17.88 3.71 12.59
N HIS A 212 16.93 4.42 12.00
CA HIS A 212 16.23 3.96 10.80
C HIS A 212 17.10 4.20 9.56
N ARG A 213 17.05 3.25 8.63
CA ARG A 213 17.78 3.32 7.37
C ARG A 213 16.88 2.94 6.21
N VAL A 214 16.89 3.75 5.16
CA VAL A 214 16.26 3.43 3.87
C VAL A 214 17.29 2.67 3.02
N THR A 215 16.85 1.57 2.43
CA THR A 215 17.65 0.81 1.46
C THR A 215 16.88 0.79 0.15
N ASP A 216 17.51 1.23 -0.92
CA ASP A 216 16.96 1.29 -2.26
C ASP A 216 17.37 0.04 -3.05
N THR A 217 16.41 -0.60 -3.68
CA THR A 217 16.67 -1.75 -4.55
C THR A 217 16.04 -1.48 -5.92
N PRO A 218 16.84 -1.18 -6.96
CA PRO A 218 16.35 -1.10 -8.32
C PRO A 218 15.73 -2.42 -8.75
N CYS A 219 14.46 -2.41 -9.08
CA CYS A 219 13.71 -3.62 -9.46
C CYS A 219 12.40 -3.24 -10.14
N ARG A 220 11.67 -4.24 -10.62
CA ARG A 220 10.30 -4.08 -11.10
C ARG A 220 9.40 -3.78 -9.90
N GLY A 221 8.90 -2.57 -9.81
CA GLY A 221 8.02 -2.16 -8.73
C GLY A 221 6.55 -2.22 -9.13
N VAL A 222 5.69 -1.62 -8.32
CA VAL A 222 4.24 -1.64 -8.52
C VAL A 222 3.83 -0.67 -9.64
N GLN A 223 2.97 -1.10 -10.53
CA GLN A 223 2.39 -0.27 -11.58
C GLN A 223 1.56 0.87 -10.96
N LYS A 224 1.66 2.07 -11.50
CA LYS A 224 0.83 3.20 -11.11
C LYS A 224 -0.67 2.86 -11.20
N GLY A 225 -1.41 3.14 -10.13
CA GLY A 225 -2.85 2.81 -10.03
C GLY A 225 -3.14 1.39 -9.53
N SER A 226 -2.13 0.52 -9.40
CA SER A 226 -2.31 -0.89 -9.00
C SER A 226 -1.82 -1.20 -7.57
N TRP A 227 -1.74 -0.21 -6.68
CA TRP A 227 -1.27 -0.39 -5.31
C TRP A 227 -2.09 -1.41 -4.50
N ARG A 228 -3.38 -1.53 -4.80
CA ARG A 228 -4.26 -2.52 -4.18
C ARG A 228 -3.97 -3.96 -4.61
N SER A 229 -3.04 -4.16 -5.55
CA SER A 229 -2.56 -5.49 -5.92
C SER A 229 -1.52 -6.06 -4.95
N LEU A 230 -0.94 -5.24 -4.07
CA LEU A 230 0.00 -5.68 -3.05
C LEU A 230 -0.69 -6.64 -2.06
N CYS A 231 -0.31 -7.91 -2.09
CA CYS A 231 -0.87 -8.93 -1.22
C CYS A 231 0.16 -10.01 -0.89
N VAL A 232 0.26 -10.36 0.39
CA VAL A 232 1.13 -11.45 0.85
C VAL A 232 0.35 -12.76 0.84
N VAL A 233 0.85 -13.74 0.11
CA VAL A 233 0.29 -15.09 0.06
C VAL A 233 1.41 -16.08 0.32
N ASN A 234 1.26 -16.89 1.35
CA ASN A 234 2.25 -17.90 1.73
C ASN A 234 3.68 -17.32 1.82
N GLU A 235 3.81 -16.21 2.60
CA GLU A 235 5.06 -15.49 2.88
C GLU A 235 5.68 -14.72 1.68
N VAL A 236 5.16 -14.88 0.48
CA VAL A 236 5.59 -14.18 -0.74
C VAL A 236 4.67 -12.99 -1.00
N LEU A 237 5.25 -11.84 -1.31
CA LEU A 237 4.52 -10.65 -1.71
C LEU A 237 4.28 -10.66 -3.21
N TYR A 238 3.01 -10.69 -3.61
CA TYR A 238 2.59 -10.59 -5.01
C TYR A 238 2.07 -9.18 -5.30
N TYR A 239 2.30 -8.71 -6.52
CA TYR A 239 1.79 -7.42 -6.98
C TYR A 239 1.82 -7.28 -8.49
N LYS A 240 1.01 -6.38 -9.03
CA LYS A 240 1.03 -6.01 -10.44
C LYS A 240 2.16 -5.03 -10.71
N GLY A 241 3.15 -5.48 -11.44
CA GLY A 241 4.20 -4.66 -12.03
C GLY A 241 3.72 -3.95 -13.31
N ARG A 242 4.59 -3.24 -13.98
CA ARG A 242 4.24 -2.47 -15.18
C ARG A 242 3.80 -3.35 -16.35
N THR A 243 4.43 -4.49 -16.56
CA THR A 243 4.15 -5.44 -17.65
C THR A 243 3.65 -6.78 -17.15
N GLU A 244 4.15 -7.25 -16.02
CA GLU A 244 3.88 -8.57 -15.46
C GLU A 244 3.32 -8.51 -14.04
N ILE A 245 2.90 -9.65 -13.51
CA ILE A 245 2.67 -9.86 -12.09
C ILE A 245 3.94 -10.42 -11.49
N CYS A 246 4.39 -9.81 -10.40
CA CYS A 246 5.63 -10.13 -9.73
C CYS A 246 5.39 -10.86 -8.41
N ALA A 247 6.27 -11.80 -8.09
CA ALA A 247 6.44 -12.43 -6.79
C ALA A 247 7.75 -11.93 -6.17
N TYR A 248 7.72 -11.45 -4.94
CA TYR A 248 8.86 -10.94 -4.19
C TYR A 248 8.98 -11.66 -2.86
N ASP A 249 10.11 -12.30 -2.63
CA ASP A 249 10.45 -13.08 -1.43
C ASP A 249 11.42 -12.34 -0.48
N GLY A 250 11.80 -11.12 -0.83
CA GLY A 250 12.80 -10.32 -0.11
C GLY A 250 14.12 -10.16 -0.88
N SER A 251 14.32 -10.86 -2.00
CA SER A 251 15.50 -10.77 -2.86
C SER A 251 15.25 -9.89 -4.09
N VAL A 252 14.94 -10.47 -5.23
CA VAL A 252 14.61 -9.77 -6.47
C VAL A 252 13.25 -10.25 -6.98
N PRO A 253 12.34 -9.34 -7.36
CA PRO A 253 11.04 -9.73 -7.87
C PRO A 253 11.13 -10.57 -9.15
N VAL A 254 10.39 -11.66 -9.20
CA VAL A 254 10.32 -12.59 -10.33
C VAL A 254 8.94 -12.50 -10.97
N ALA A 255 8.89 -12.50 -12.31
CA ALA A 255 7.63 -12.55 -13.04
C ALA A 255 6.97 -13.92 -12.90
N VAL A 256 5.65 -13.95 -12.61
CA VAL A 256 4.85 -15.19 -12.46
C VAL A 256 3.65 -15.23 -13.40
N SER A 257 3.56 -14.31 -14.36
CA SER A 257 2.42 -14.18 -15.27
C SER A 257 2.73 -14.47 -16.73
N ALA A 258 3.80 -15.22 -17.01
CA ALA A 258 4.17 -15.56 -18.38
C ALA A 258 3.05 -16.33 -19.13
N GLU A 259 2.29 -17.16 -18.42
CA GLU A 259 1.19 -17.94 -18.97
C GLU A 259 -0.04 -17.08 -19.37
N LEU A 260 -0.13 -15.85 -18.91
CA LEU A 260 -1.17 -14.91 -19.32
C LEU A 260 -0.91 -14.28 -20.69
N GLY A 261 0.24 -14.58 -21.30
CA GLY A 261 0.63 -14.09 -22.63
C GLY A 261 0.97 -12.60 -22.63
N ASP A 262 0.77 -11.97 -23.80
CA ASP A 262 1.13 -10.57 -24.04
C ASP A 262 0.03 -9.57 -23.64
N GLU A 263 -1.03 -10.03 -22.98
CA GLU A 263 -2.12 -9.15 -22.55
C GLU A 263 -1.64 -8.08 -21.57
N ARG A 264 -2.07 -6.85 -21.82
CA ARG A 264 -1.71 -5.68 -20.99
C ARG A 264 -2.81 -5.38 -19.98
N TYR A 265 -2.48 -5.57 -18.72
CA TYR A 265 -3.41 -5.31 -17.62
C TYR A 265 -3.04 -4.03 -16.86
N SER A 266 -4.07 -3.39 -16.30
CA SER A 266 -3.98 -2.18 -15.46
C SER A 266 -5.01 -2.20 -14.33
N GLU A 267 -5.00 -1.21 -13.46
CA GLU A 267 -5.99 -1.00 -12.40
C GLU A 267 -6.22 -2.25 -11.54
N ALA A 268 -5.12 -2.89 -11.14
CA ALA A 268 -5.17 -4.16 -10.44
C ALA A 268 -5.54 -4.02 -8.96
N VAL A 269 -6.44 -4.90 -8.52
CA VAL A 269 -6.86 -5.05 -7.12
C VAL A 269 -6.78 -6.53 -6.76
N ALA A 270 -6.15 -6.86 -5.63
CA ALA A 270 -5.90 -8.25 -5.27
C ALA A 270 -6.22 -8.58 -3.82
N GLY A 271 -6.38 -9.88 -3.57
CA GLY A 271 -6.51 -10.48 -2.26
C GLY A 271 -5.91 -11.87 -2.23
N GLY A 272 -5.60 -12.37 -1.05
CA GLY A 272 -5.01 -13.67 -0.85
C GLY A 272 -5.87 -14.54 0.06
N TYR A 273 -6.00 -15.82 -0.30
CA TYR A 273 -6.63 -16.81 0.55
C TYR A 273 -5.96 -18.17 0.38
N GLY A 274 -5.57 -18.78 1.49
CA GLY A 274 -4.82 -20.02 1.48
C GLY A 274 -3.51 -19.87 0.70
N ARG A 275 -3.38 -20.59 -0.40
CA ARG A 275 -2.21 -20.52 -1.31
C ARG A 275 -2.52 -19.86 -2.63
N LYS A 276 -3.63 -19.13 -2.71
CA LYS A 276 -4.10 -18.50 -3.94
C LYS A 276 -4.04 -16.98 -3.84
N TYR A 277 -3.55 -16.36 -4.89
CA TYR A 277 -3.56 -14.94 -5.12
C TYR A 277 -4.65 -14.63 -6.13
N TYR A 278 -5.69 -13.92 -5.70
CA TYR A 278 -6.80 -13.46 -6.53
C TYR A 278 -6.52 -12.03 -6.99
N ILE A 279 -6.68 -11.76 -8.26
CA ILE A 279 -6.41 -10.43 -8.81
C ILE A 279 -7.45 -10.07 -9.87
N SER A 280 -8.14 -8.97 -9.67
CA SER A 280 -9.05 -8.35 -10.64
C SER A 280 -8.28 -7.25 -11.36
N MET A 281 -8.24 -7.32 -12.69
CA MET A 281 -7.47 -6.40 -13.54
C MET A 281 -8.26 -6.01 -14.77
N LYS A 282 -8.01 -4.82 -15.27
CA LYS A 282 -8.54 -4.30 -16.52
C LYS A 282 -7.61 -4.66 -17.67
N ASN A 283 -8.13 -5.35 -18.66
CA ASN A 283 -7.38 -5.74 -19.86
C ASN A 283 -7.32 -4.60 -20.90
N SER A 284 -6.62 -4.81 -22.01
CA SER A 284 -6.44 -3.82 -23.09
C SER A 284 -7.74 -3.43 -23.79
N SER A 285 -8.76 -4.29 -23.78
CA SER A 285 -10.09 -3.99 -24.33
C SER A 285 -10.96 -3.14 -23.38
N GLY A 286 -10.50 -2.91 -22.15
CA GLY A 286 -11.23 -2.18 -21.12
C GLY A 286 -12.14 -3.05 -20.26
N ALA A 287 -12.20 -4.35 -20.49
CA ALA A 287 -12.95 -5.31 -19.68
C ALA A 287 -12.12 -5.76 -18.46
N TYR A 288 -12.82 -6.05 -17.36
CA TYR A 288 -12.18 -6.62 -16.18
C TYR A 288 -12.16 -8.14 -16.24
N GLU A 289 -11.13 -8.71 -15.65
CA GLU A 289 -10.96 -10.15 -15.49
C GLU A 289 -10.50 -10.44 -14.06
N LEU A 290 -11.17 -11.37 -13.39
CA LEU A 290 -10.73 -11.93 -12.12
C LEU A 290 -9.93 -13.19 -12.39
N LEU A 291 -8.62 -13.10 -12.16
CA LEU A 291 -7.67 -14.17 -12.34
C LEU A 291 -7.18 -14.69 -10.99
N VAL A 292 -6.83 -15.95 -10.95
CA VAL A 292 -6.34 -16.61 -9.73
C VAL A 292 -5.05 -17.34 -10.01
N TYR A 293 -4.03 -17.04 -9.23
CA TYR A 293 -2.76 -17.74 -9.23
C TYR A 293 -2.70 -18.74 -8.06
N ASP A 294 -2.60 -20.02 -8.34
CA ASP A 294 -2.32 -21.08 -7.35
C ASP A 294 -0.80 -21.14 -7.12
N ALA A 295 -0.32 -20.48 -6.08
CA ALA A 295 1.11 -20.39 -5.76
C ALA A 295 1.75 -21.76 -5.44
N ALA A 296 0.95 -22.77 -5.03
CA ALA A 296 1.46 -24.09 -4.76
C ALA A 296 1.70 -24.92 -6.03
N ARG A 297 1.01 -24.58 -7.11
CA ARG A 297 1.09 -25.29 -8.40
C ARG A 297 1.75 -24.49 -9.50
N GLY A 298 1.91 -23.17 -9.30
CA GLY A 298 2.40 -22.25 -10.33
C GLY A 298 1.45 -22.10 -11.51
N LEU A 299 0.14 -22.18 -11.28
CA LEU A 299 -0.88 -22.20 -12.33
C LEU A 299 -1.83 -21.02 -12.22
N TRP A 300 -2.18 -20.44 -13.36
CA TRP A 300 -3.20 -19.42 -13.49
C TRP A 300 -4.52 -20.02 -13.99
N HIS A 301 -5.63 -19.48 -13.50
CA HIS A 301 -6.94 -19.67 -14.11
C HIS A 301 -7.76 -18.38 -14.02
N LYS A 302 -8.71 -18.24 -14.90
CA LYS A 302 -9.69 -17.17 -14.90
C LYS A 302 -10.90 -17.64 -14.12
N GLU A 303 -11.32 -16.88 -13.11
CA GLU A 303 -12.50 -17.16 -12.31
C GLU A 303 -13.74 -16.59 -12.98
N ASP A 304 -13.74 -15.27 -13.23
CA ASP A 304 -14.83 -14.57 -13.93
C ASP A 304 -14.36 -13.22 -14.52
N ASN A 305 -15.32 -12.30 -14.74
CA ASN A 305 -15.07 -10.94 -15.23
C ASN A 305 -15.37 -9.87 -14.17
N ALA A 306 -15.35 -10.20 -12.89
CA ALA A 306 -15.67 -9.27 -11.82
C ALA A 306 -14.62 -8.17 -11.69
N GLN A 307 -15.11 -6.93 -11.58
CA GLN A 307 -14.32 -5.79 -11.16
C GLN A 307 -14.38 -5.69 -9.64
N ALA A 308 -13.31 -6.06 -8.96
CA ALA A 308 -13.20 -5.89 -7.52
C ALA A 308 -12.71 -4.48 -7.16
N ILE A 309 -13.38 -3.82 -6.21
CA ILE A 309 -12.94 -2.55 -5.65
C ILE A 309 -11.87 -2.77 -4.58
N MET A 310 -12.05 -3.80 -3.75
CA MET A 310 -11.16 -4.18 -2.66
C MET A 310 -11.41 -5.63 -2.27
N PHE A 311 -10.36 -6.32 -1.84
CA PHE A 311 -10.46 -7.64 -1.19
C PHE A 311 -10.19 -7.53 0.30
N ALA A 312 -10.82 -8.41 1.07
CA ALA A 312 -10.54 -8.62 2.48
C ALA A 312 -10.71 -10.10 2.84
N ALA A 313 -9.75 -10.66 3.54
CA ALA A 313 -9.89 -11.99 4.12
C ALA A 313 -10.49 -11.86 5.53
N ALA A 314 -11.49 -12.67 5.82
CA ALA A 314 -12.10 -12.77 7.15
C ALA A 314 -12.47 -14.20 7.43
N ASP A 315 -12.06 -14.72 8.58
CA ASP A 315 -12.19 -16.13 8.96
C ASP A 315 -11.63 -17.06 7.86
N ASP A 316 -12.43 -17.98 7.38
CA ASP A 316 -12.05 -18.96 6.36
C ASP A 316 -12.49 -18.54 4.94
N ASP A 317 -12.84 -17.28 4.71
CA ASP A 317 -13.32 -16.77 3.42
C ASP A 317 -12.55 -15.54 2.93
N LEU A 318 -12.48 -15.40 1.61
CA LEU A 318 -12.05 -14.20 0.94
C LEU A 318 -13.28 -13.47 0.39
N PHE A 319 -13.40 -12.20 0.74
CA PHE A 319 -14.47 -11.33 0.28
C PHE A 319 -13.93 -10.24 -0.64
N TYR A 320 -14.76 -9.79 -1.57
CA TYR A 320 -14.50 -8.57 -2.34
C TYR A 320 -15.77 -7.74 -2.51
N ILE A 321 -15.58 -6.45 -2.77
CA ILE A 321 -16.68 -5.57 -3.15
C ILE A 321 -16.72 -5.53 -4.67
N ASP A 322 -17.83 -6.01 -5.24
CA ASP A 322 -18.07 -5.96 -6.69
C ASP A 322 -18.46 -4.54 -7.12
N ALA A 323 -17.75 -3.98 -8.09
CA ALA A 323 -17.95 -2.60 -8.55
C ALA A 323 -19.28 -2.40 -9.28
N ALA A 324 -19.80 -3.43 -9.95
CA ALA A 324 -21.03 -3.34 -10.72
C ALA A 324 -22.26 -3.26 -9.82
N THR A 325 -22.27 -4.03 -8.73
CA THR A 325 -23.42 -4.15 -7.83
C THR A 325 -23.22 -3.41 -6.51
N ASN A 326 -22.01 -3.01 -6.20
CA ASN A 326 -21.57 -2.44 -4.91
C ASN A 326 -21.92 -3.35 -3.71
N ARG A 327 -21.88 -4.66 -3.92
CA ARG A 327 -22.16 -5.69 -2.91
C ARG A 327 -20.90 -6.41 -2.49
N LEU A 328 -20.93 -6.89 -1.25
CA LEU A 328 -19.93 -7.79 -0.74
C LEU A 328 -20.18 -9.21 -1.28
N VAL A 329 -19.18 -9.78 -1.92
CA VAL A 329 -19.21 -11.12 -2.54
C VAL A 329 -18.14 -11.99 -1.89
N ALA A 330 -18.48 -13.24 -1.56
CA ALA A 330 -17.53 -14.23 -1.07
C ALA A 330 -16.89 -14.97 -2.26
N ALA A 331 -15.59 -14.84 -2.44
CA ALA A 331 -14.87 -15.47 -3.55
C ALA A 331 -14.86 -17.00 -3.46
N ASN A 332 -14.92 -17.58 -2.25
CA ASN A 332 -14.88 -19.04 -2.04
C ASN A 332 -16.26 -19.69 -1.96
N GLY A 333 -17.33 -18.92 -1.96
CA GLY A 333 -18.71 -19.41 -1.98
C GLY A 333 -19.14 -20.24 -0.76
N THR A 334 -18.48 -20.10 0.40
CA THR A 334 -18.87 -20.82 1.63
C THR A 334 -19.96 -20.09 2.40
N GLN A 335 -20.02 -18.76 2.25
CA GLN A 335 -20.99 -17.88 2.92
C GLN A 335 -21.95 -17.24 1.92
N GLY A 336 -23.17 -16.93 2.37
CA GLY A 336 -24.17 -16.22 1.59
C GLY A 336 -24.94 -17.05 0.59
N THR A 337 -25.50 -16.39 -0.44
CA THR A 337 -26.23 -17.05 -1.51
C THR A 337 -25.26 -17.63 -2.53
N ARG A 338 -25.31 -18.94 -2.73
CA ARG A 338 -24.48 -19.61 -3.74
C ARG A 338 -24.92 -19.21 -5.14
N GLU A 339 -23.94 -19.04 -6.02
CA GLU A 339 -24.21 -18.99 -7.45
C GLU A 339 -24.85 -20.28 -7.94
N GLY A 340 -25.61 -20.19 -9.03
CA GLY A 340 -26.06 -21.36 -9.78
C GLY A 340 -24.87 -22.07 -10.44
N ASP A 341 -25.21 -23.10 -11.22
CA ASP A 341 -24.21 -23.81 -12.00
C ASP A 341 -23.48 -22.87 -12.97
N VAL A 342 -22.16 -22.72 -12.79
CA VAL A 342 -21.31 -21.88 -13.62
C VAL A 342 -20.84 -22.63 -14.86
N GLU A 343 -20.82 -21.94 -16.00
CA GLU A 343 -20.16 -22.45 -17.21
C GLU A 343 -18.65 -22.34 -17.08
N TRP A 344 -17.95 -23.41 -17.42
CA TRP A 344 -16.51 -23.48 -17.36
C TRP A 344 -15.91 -23.99 -18.68
N SER A 345 -14.66 -23.64 -18.91
CA SER A 345 -13.91 -24.11 -20.07
C SER A 345 -12.43 -24.30 -19.70
N VAL A 346 -11.84 -25.38 -20.20
CA VAL A 346 -10.41 -25.66 -20.07
C VAL A 346 -9.85 -26.14 -21.40
N VAL A 347 -8.67 -25.63 -21.77
CA VAL A 347 -7.94 -26.02 -22.97
C VAL A 347 -6.62 -26.63 -22.54
N SER A 348 -6.26 -27.78 -23.11
CA SER A 348 -4.96 -28.41 -22.87
C SER A 348 -3.83 -27.64 -23.55
N GLY A 349 -2.60 -27.86 -23.14
CA GLY A 349 -1.44 -27.63 -23.98
C GLY A 349 -1.50 -28.44 -25.28
N ILE A 350 -0.60 -28.15 -26.20
CA ILE A 350 -0.44 -28.91 -27.42
C ILE A 350 0.07 -30.30 -27.09
N MET A 351 -0.56 -31.32 -27.65
CA MET A 351 -0.23 -32.72 -27.48
C MET A 351 0.18 -33.34 -28.83
N GLY A 352 1.19 -34.19 -28.83
CA GLY A 352 1.56 -34.98 -30.01
C GLY A 352 2.95 -34.72 -30.54
N TYR A 353 3.67 -33.74 -30.00
CA TYR A 353 5.05 -33.44 -30.44
C TYR A 353 6.07 -34.54 -30.13
N GLU A 354 5.72 -35.50 -29.28
CA GLU A 354 6.61 -36.62 -28.93
C GLU A 354 6.86 -37.57 -30.11
N TYR A 355 5.98 -37.53 -31.11
CA TYR A 355 6.07 -38.31 -32.34
C TYR A 355 6.01 -37.35 -33.52
N PRO A 356 7.13 -37.02 -34.15
CA PRO A 356 7.12 -36.27 -35.41
C PRO A 356 6.35 -37.06 -36.45
N ASP A 357 5.79 -36.42 -37.43
CA ASP A 357 4.98 -36.96 -38.52
C ASP A 357 3.48 -37.08 -38.22
N HIS A 358 2.73 -37.22 -39.29
CA HIS A 358 1.29 -37.31 -39.28
C HIS A 358 0.81 -38.58 -38.60
N LYS A 359 -0.01 -38.41 -37.59
CA LYS A 359 -0.65 -39.47 -36.81
C LYS A 359 -2.15 -39.25 -36.76
N TYR A 360 -2.86 -40.30 -36.39
CA TYR A 360 -4.29 -40.26 -36.17
C TYR A 360 -4.60 -40.38 -34.66
N LEU A 361 -5.43 -39.47 -34.20
CA LEU A 361 -6.03 -39.63 -32.86
C LEU A 361 -7.34 -40.38 -33.03
N SER A 362 -7.46 -41.54 -32.37
CA SER A 362 -8.66 -42.38 -32.47
C SER A 362 -9.57 -42.29 -31.27
N ARG A 363 -9.01 -42.01 -30.09
CA ARG A 363 -9.79 -41.99 -28.85
C ARG A 363 -9.12 -41.18 -27.74
N PHE A 364 -9.92 -40.51 -26.91
CA PHE A 364 -9.55 -40.03 -25.59
C PHE A 364 -10.22 -40.88 -24.51
N ASP A 365 -9.49 -41.27 -23.49
CA ASP A 365 -10.00 -41.87 -22.26
C ASP A 365 -9.89 -40.84 -21.13
N LEU A 366 -11.02 -40.33 -20.66
CA LEU A 366 -11.12 -39.33 -19.61
C LEU A 366 -11.57 -39.96 -18.32
N ARG A 367 -10.75 -39.91 -17.27
CA ARG A 367 -11.14 -40.29 -15.92
C ARG A 367 -11.56 -39.06 -15.15
N LEU A 368 -12.82 -38.97 -14.83
CA LEU A 368 -13.38 -37.80 -14.18
C LEU A 368 -14.50 -38.11 -13.20
N GLN A 369 -14.73 -37.19 -12.31
CA GLN A 369 -15.91 -37.12 -11.43
C GLN A 369 -16.69 -35.88 -11.88
N MET A 370 -18.00 -36.02 -12.11
CA MET A 370 -18.80 -34.91 -12.65
C MET A 370 -20.24 -34.95 -12.12
N ARG A 371 -20.79 -33.78 -11.92
CA ARG A 371 -22.22 -33.54 -11.65
C ARG A 371 -22.70 -32.46 -12.62
N GLY A 372 -23.05 -32.87 -13.84
CA GLY A 372 -23.42 -31.93 -14.90
C GLY A 372 -23.13 -32.50 -16.27
N GLU A 373 -22.72 -31.58 -17.18
CA GLU A 373 -22.38 -31.92 -18.56
C GLU A 373 -21.07 -31.28 -18.98
N ALA A 374 -20.38 -31.93 -19.91
CA ALA A 374 -19.20 -31.41 -20.55
C ALA A 374 -19.20 -31.74 -22.05
N ASN A 375 -18.78 -30.79 -22.85
CA ASN A 375 -18.58 -30.94 -24.29
C ASN A 375 -17.09 -31.03 -24.59
N LEU A 376 -16.72 -31.92 -25.49
CA LEU A 376 -15.36 -32.16 -25.94
C LEU A 376 -15.17 -31.56 -27.32
N TYR A 377 -14.12 -30.78 -27.48
CA TYR A 377 -13.71 -30.19 -28.77
C TYR A 377 -12.23 -30.46 -29.00
N LEU A 378 -11.85 -30.58 -30.25
CA LEU A 378 -10.48 -30.78 -30.69
C LEU A 378 -10.08 -29.69 -31.68
N GLN A 379 -8.86 -29.20 -31.55
CA GLN A 379 -8.21 -28.37 -32.57
C GLN A 379 -6.98 -29.10 -33.09
N TYR A 380 -6.88 -29.23 -34.40
CA TYR A 380 -5.78 -29.88 -35.09
C TYR A 380 -4.84 -28.86 -35.67
N ASP A 381 -3.54 -29.10 -35.56
CA ASP A 381 -2.45 -28.35 -36.20
C ASP A 381 -2.54 -26.83 -35.97
N SER A 382 -2.96 -26.44 -34.76
CA SER A 382 -3.13 -25.03 -34.36
C SER A 382 -3.95 -24.18 -35.36
N SER A 383 -4.92 -24.80 -36.01
CA SER A 383 -5.74 -24.20 -37.07
C SER A 383 -6.65 -23.05 -36.62
N GLY A 384 -6.80 -22.82 -35.34
CA GLY A 384 -7.76 -21.86 -34.74
C GLY A 384 -9.21 -22.37 -34.75
N GLN A 385 -9.52 -23.52 -35.38
CA GLN A 385 -10.86 -24.09 -35.50
C GLN A 385 -11.08 -25.22 -34.47
N TRP A 386 -12.14 -25.12 -33.69
CA TRP A 386 -12.55 -26.14 -32.75
C TRP A 386 -13.62 -27.05 -33.33
N HIS A 387 -13.31 -28.33 -33.40
CA HIS A 387 -14.20 -29.37 -33.90
C HIS A 387 -14.88 -30.08 -32.74
N TYR A 388 -16.19 -30.07 -32.72
CA TYR A 388 -16.96 -30.82 -31.70
C TYR A 388 -16.71 -32.30 -31.81
N ALA A 389 -16.32 -32.96 -30.71
CA ALA A 389 -16.00 -34.39 -30.69
C ALA A 389 -16.98 -35.23 -29.88
N GLY A 390 -17.76 -34.62 -28.99
CA GLY A 390 -18.76 -35.35 -28.23
C GLY A 390 -19.21 -34.67 -26.95
N ARG A 391 -20.23 -35.21 -26.31
CA ARG A 391 -20.81 -34.75 -25.05
C ARG A 391 -20.72 -35.86 -23.99
N LEU A 392 -20.34 -35.45 -22.78
CA LEU A 392 -20.38 -36.23 -21.57
C LEU A 392 -21.54 -35.73 -20.71
N LEU A 393 -22.37 -36.65 -20.23
CA LEU A 393 -23.44 -36.37 -19.27
C LEU A 393 -23.33 -37.33 -18.10
N TRP A 394 -23.07 -36.82 -16.90
CA TRP A 394 -22.96 -37.62 -15.69
C TRP A 394 -23.45 -36.85 -14.46
N LYS A 395 -24.53 -37.33 -13.85
CA LYS A 395 -25.20 -36.65 -12.75
C LYS A 395 -24.94 -37.29 -11.38
N LYS A 396 -24.27 -38.44 -11.31
CA LYS A 396 -24.10 -39.18 -10.07
C LYS A 396 -23.00 -38.65 -9.14
N GLY A 397 -22.11 -37.78 -9.62
CA GLY A 397 -21.02 -37.27 -8.82
C GLY A 397 -19.96 -38.27 -8.43
N THR A 398 -19.96 -39.49 -9.04
CA THR A 398 -18.96 -40.53 -8.81
C THR A 398 -17.89 -40.52 -9.90
N THR A 399 -16.70 -41.01 -9.57
CA THR A 399 -15.60 -41.13 -10.52
C THR A 399 -15.90 -42.22 -11.56
N ARG A 400 -15.71 -41.89 -12.83
CA ARG A 400 -15.87 -42.83 -13.96
C ARG A 400 -14.86 -42.55 -15.06
N SER A 401 -14.50 -43.58 -15.84
CA SER A 401 -13.74 -43.44 -17.07
C SER A 401 -14.69 -43.45 -18.26
N PHE A 402 -14.47 -42.49 -19.16
CA PHE A 402 -15.24 -42.29 -20.38
C PHE A 402 -14.30 -42.46 -21.56
N ALA A 403 -14.59 -43.43 -22.42
CA ALA A 403 -13.94 -43.59 -23.70
C ALA A 403 -14.66 -42.69 -24.71
N MET A 404 -13.98 -41.69 -25.25
CA MET A 404 -14.50 -40.77 -26.22
C MET A 404 -13.84 -41.07 -27.57
N PRO A 405 -14.50 -41.85 -28.46
CA PRO A 405 -13.99 -42.03 -29.80
C PRO A 405 -14.07 -40.68 -30.56
N VAL A 406 -13.06 -40.41 -31.32
CA VAL A 406 -13.00 -39.24 -32.20
C VAL A 406 -12.90 -39.66 -33.65
N ILE A 407 -13.41 -38.88 -34.56
CA ILE A 407 -13.25 -39.14 -35.97
C ILE A 407 -11.76 -39.01 -36.30
N PRO A 408 -11.10 -40.08 -36.74
CA PRO A 408 -9.68 -40.06 -37.03
C PRO A 408 -9.37 -39.02 -38.08
N ARG A 409 -8.48 -38.08 -37.73
CA ARG A 409 -7.99 -37.05 -38.66
C ARG A 409 -6.47 -37.03 -38.58
N ARG A 410 -5.83 -36.99 -39.73
CA ARG A 410 -4.38 -36.90 -39.83
C ARG A 410 -3.92 -35.53 -39.35
N CYS A 411 -3.01 -35.51 -38.38
CA CYS A 411 -2.50 -34.28 -37.79
C CYS A 411 -1.07 -34.44 -37.25
N ASP A 412 -0.34 -33.35 -37.14
CA ASP A 412 0.94 -33.31 -36.43
C ASP A 412 0.72 -33.18 -34.94
N HIS A 413 -0.19 -32.32 -34.52
CA HIS A 413 -0.52 -32.13 -33.10
C HIS A 413 -2.00 -31.81 -32.87
N VAL A 414 -2.43 -31.90 -31.65
CA VAL A 414 -3.82 -31.66 -31.27
C VAL A 414 -3.92 -30.94 -29.93
N GLN A 415 -4.93 -30.10 -29.77
CA GLN A 415 -5.36 -29.55 -28.50
C GLN A 415 -6.77 -30.02 -28.17
N LEU A 416 -7.00 -30.28 -26.88
CA LEU A 416 -8.27 -30.67 -26.32
C LEU A 416 -8.89 -29.48 -25.59
N LYS A 417 -10.17 -29.20 -25.87
CA LYS A 417 -10.98 -28.27 -25.10
C LYS A 417 -12.16 -29.02 -24.47
N LEU A 418 -12.32 -28.89 -23.18
CA LEU A 418 -13.51 -29.28 -22.44
C LEU A 418 -14.25 -28.00 -22.03
N SER A 419 -15.54 -27.96 -22.27
CA SER A 419 -16.42 -26.91 -21.75
C SER A 419 -17.70 -27.52 -21.22
N GLY A 420 -18.23 -26.96 -20.15
CA GLY A 420 -19.41 -27.56 -19.54
C GLY A 420 -20.07 -26.65 -18.52
N LYS A 421 -21.02 -27.25 -17.80
CA LYS A 421 -21.76 -26.60 -16.73
C LYS A 421 -21.86 -27.56 -15.53
N GLY A 422 -21.75 -27.01 -14.33
CA GLY A 422 -21.78 -27.76 -13.09
C GLY A 422 -20.39 -28.23 -12.62
N GLU A 423 -20.35 -29.12 -11.64
CA GLU A 423 -19.11 -29.57 -11.00
C GLU A 423 -18.40 -30.64 -11.85
N MET A 424 -17.11 -30.45 -12.10
CA MET A 424 -16.24 -31.45 -12.72
C MET A 424 -14.87 -31.50 -12.06
N ARG A 425 -14.35 -32.70 -11.86
CA ARG A 425 -12.98 -32.99 -11.46
C ARG A 425 -12.36 -33.97 -12.43
N LEU A 426 -11.37 -33.54 -13.18
CA LEU A 426 -10.62 -34.37 -14.11
C LEU A 426 -9.38 -34.95 -13.42
N PHE A 427 -9.21 -36.26 -13.47
CA PHE A 427 -8.09 -36.98 -12.83
C PHE A 427 -7.01 -37.36 -13.85
N SER A 428 -7.42 -37.80 -15.04
CA SER A 428 -6.47 -38.16 -16.08
C SER A 428 -7.08 -38.04 -17.46
N ILE A 429 -6.22 -37.80 -18.43
CA ILE A 429 -6.50 -37.84 -19.87
C ILE A 429 -5.50 -38.83 -20.47
N ALA A 430 -6.00 -39.92 -21.07
CA ALA A 430 -5.21 -40.77 -21.92
C ALA A 430 -5.66 -40.59 -23.36
N ARG A 431 -4.71 -40.65 -24.28
CA ARG A 431 -4.96 -40.56 -25.73
C ARG A 431 -4.47 -41.80 -26.43
N ILE A 432 -5.20 -42.24 -27.42
CA ILE A 432 -4.77 -43.33 -28.28
C ILE A 432 -4.47 -42.75 -29.66
N LEU A 433 -3.18 -42.84 -30.02
CA LEU A 433 -2.64 -42.38 -31.29
C LEU A 433 -2.33 -43.61 -32.14
N GLU A 434 -2.65 -43.52 -33.41
CA GLU A 434 -2.28 -44.49 -34.40
C GLU A 434 -1.30 -43.82 -35.37
N LEU A 435 -0.14 -44.43 -35.57
CA LEU A 435 0.85 -43.94 -36.51
C LEU A 435 0.37 -44.30 -37.92
N GLY A 436 0.30 -43.33 -38.81
CA GLY A 436 -0.01 -43.58 -40.20
C GLY A 436 1.15 -44.31 -40.87
N SER A 437 0.83 -45.22 -41.80
CA SER A 437 1.86 -45.77 -42.68
C SER A 437 2.31 -44.66 -43.62
N ASP A 438 3.59 -44.52 -43.84
CA ASP A 438 4.17 -43.75 -44.90
C ASP A 438 3.75 -44.39 -46.25
N MET A 439 2.77 -43.81 -46.91
CA MET A 439 2.48 -44.03 -48.31
C MET A 439 2.54 -42.67 -49.02
#